data_0e5f3e23f04ebcc82dd167ef6af5a151
#
_entry.id   0e5f3e23f04ebcc82dd167ef6af5a151
#
_cell.length_a   1.000
_cell.length_b   1.000
_cell.length_c   1.000
_cell.angle_alpha   90.00
_cell.angle_beta   90.00
_cell.angle_gamma   90.00
#
_symmetry.space_group_name_H-M   'P 1'
#
loop_
_entity.id
_entity.type
_entity.pdbx_description
1 polymer ?
#
loop_
_entity_poly.entity_id
_entity_poly.type
_entity_poly.pdbx_seq_one_letter_code
_entity_poly.pdbx_strand_id
1 'polypeptide(L)'
;DAICDGKDVFVPGIMELVERTGIHSGDSISVYPTFSISEKVRETILDYTRRLGLGIGIIGLYNIQFIVDKNDNVFIIEVNPRSSRTVPFLSKATGFSLADIATLVILGKSLKEQGFDKIYPGDKKRWYVKAPAFSFSKLRGLDAYLSPEMKSTGEAIGYDDKLTRALYKALKASGMNVMNYGTVLATIADKD
;
A
#
# COMPACT_ATOMS: atom_id res chain seq x y z
N ASP A 1 4.93 -3.56 0.78
CA ASP A 1 5.56 -4.70 0.09
C ASP A 1 7.07 -4.54 0.06
N ALA A 2 7.78 -5.62 0.28
CA ALA A 2 9.24 -5.66 0.30
C ALA A 2 9.76 -6.89 -0.43
N ILE A 3 11.06 -6.90 -0.73
CA ILE A 3 11.76 -8.05 -1.32
C ILE A 3 12.94 -8.40 -0.41
N CYS A 4 13.10 -9.68 -0.08
CA CYS A 4 14.22 -10.20 0.68
C CYS A 4 14.96 -11.26 -0.15
N ASP A 5 16.30 -11.22 -0.12
CA ASP A 5 17.17 -12.22 -0.77
C ASP A 5 17.85 -13.16 0.22
N GLY A 6 17.44 -13.11 1.49
CA GLY A 6 18.03 -13.89 2.60
C GLY A 6 19.22 -13.21 3.27
N LYS A 7 19.72 -12.10 2.74
CA LYS A 7 20.83 -11.30 3.29
C LYS A 7 20.47 -9.82 3.40
N ASP A 8 19.86 -9.31 2.36
CA ASP A 8 19.44 -7.92 2.24
C ASP A 8 17.93 -7.82 1.99
N VAL A 9 17.38 -6.63 2.27
CA VAL A 9 15.96 -6.33 2.07
C VAL A 9 15.83 -5.02 1.29
N PHE A 10 14.90 -4.99 0.34
CA PHE A 10 14.55 -3.80 -0.43
C PHE A 10 13.08 -3.45 -0.22
N VAL A 11 12.82 -2.22 0.23
CA VAL A 11 11.50 -1.63 0.43
C VAL A 11 11.35 -0.50 -0.60
N PRO A 12 10.60 -0.68 -1.68
CA PRO A 12 10.49 0.32 -2.76
C PRO A 12 9.73 1.57 -2.33
N GLY A 13 8.83 1.43 -1.37
CA GLY A 13 7.99 2.49 -0.84
C GLY A 13 7.09 1.99 0.29
N ILE A 14 6.67 2.93 1.13
CA ILE A 14 5.71 2.69 2.22
C ILE A 14 4.40 3.40 1.85
N MET A 15 3.29 2.68 1.95
CA MET A 15 1.96 3.23 1.68
C MET A 15 1.20 3.46 2.98
N GLU A 16 0.34 4.46 2.98
CA GLU A 16 -0.55 4.76 4.09
C GLU A 16 -2.01 4.52 3.68
N LEU A 17 -2.76 3.82 4.53
CA LEU A 17 -4.19 3.55 4.34
C LEU A 17 -5.01 4.71 4.90
N VAL A 18 -6.02 5.14 4.16
CA VAL A 18 -6.92 6.24 4.58
C VAL A 18 -7.98 5.73 5.54
N GLU A 19 -8.49 4.52 5.31
CA GLU A 19 -9.53 3.92 6.13
C GLU A 19 -8.98 3.44 7.47
N ARG A 20 -9.87 3.41 8.44
CA ARG A 20 -9.56 2.93 9.80
C ARG A 20 -9.12 1.47 9.81
N THR A 21 -8.43 1.08 10.85
CA THR A 21 -8.09 -0.31 11.16
C THR A 21 -9.34 -1.20 11.23
N GLY A 22 -9.23 -2.43 10.74
CA GLY A 22 -10.32 -3.41 10.67
C GLY A 22 -10.99 -3.50 9.31
N ILE A 23 -10.61 -2.67 8.33
CA ILE A 23 -11.01 -2.79 6.93
C ILE A 23 -9.92 -3.51 6.17
N HIS A 24 -10.29 -4.44 5.28
CA HIS A 24 -9.34 -5.17 4.45
C HIS A 24 -8.51 -4.20 3.59
N SER A 25 -7.20 -4.38 3.55
CA SER A 25 -6.28 -3.48 2.81
C SER A 25 -6.56 -3.39 1.31
N GLY A 26 -7.13 -4.45 0.71
CA GLY A 26 -7.59 -4.44 -0.68
C GLY A 26 -8.75 -3.49 -0.94
N ASP A 27 -9.57 -3.25 0.08
CA ASP A 27 -10.76 -2.39 0.02
C ASP A 27 -10.47 -0.96 0.49
N SER A 28 -9.26 -0.69 0.95
CA SER A 28 -8.84 0.61 1.44
C SER A 28 -8.19 1.45 0.34
N ILE A 29 -8.38 2.77 0.44
CA ILE A 29 -7.62 3.74 -0.34
C ILE A 29 -6.20 3.77 0.24
N SER A 30 -5.20 3.65 -0.62
CA SER A 30 -3.79 3.70 -0.23
C SER A 30 -3.09 4.87 -0.90
N VAL A 31 -2.28 5.58 -0.13
CA VAL A 31 -1.53 6.75 -0.58
C VAL A 31 -0.04 6.46 -0.52
N TYR A 32 0.68 6.78 -1.58
CA TYR A 32 2.14 6.78 -1.64
C TYR A 32 2.63 8.13 -2.19
N PRO A 33 3.65 8.73 -1.61
CA PRO A 33 4.27 8.42 -0.32
C PRO A 33 3.32 8.53 0.86
N THR A 34 3.78 8.13 2.05
CA THR A 34 3.06 8.36 3.30
C THR A 34 2.94 9.85 3.59
N PHE A 35 1.85 10.29 4.22
CA PHE A 35 1.57 11.71 4.45
C PHE A 35 1.49 12.09 5.93
N SER A 36 1.32 11.13 6.84
CA SER A 36 1.15 11.41 8.28
C SER A 36 2.22 10.82 9.19
N ILE A 37 3.02 9.84 8.73
CA ILE A 37 4.03 9.20 9.58
C ILE A 37 5.29 10.05 9.76
N SER A 38 5.84 10.04 10.98
CA SER A 38 7.12 10.66 11.29
C SER A 38 8.31 9.87 10.72
N GLU A 39 9.49 10.50 10.62
CA GLU A 39 10.72 9.82 10.19
C GLU A 39 11.08 8.67 11.15
N LYS A 40 10.90 8.87 12.47
CA LYS A 40 11.11 7.82 13.48
C LYS A 40 10.23 6.59 13.22
N VAL A 41 8.96 6.80 12.88
CA VAL A 41 8.02 5.71 12.53
C VAL A 41 8.49 5.01 11.27
N ARG A 42 8.92 5.77 10.25
CA ARG A 42 9.47 5.20 9.01
C ARG A 42 10.67 4.30 9.28
N GLU A 43 11.64 4.78 10.05
CA GLU A 43 12.82 4.00 10.43
C GLU A 43 12.43 2.72 11.17
N THR A 44 11.46 2.80 12.10
CA THR A 44 10.95 1.63 12.83
C THR A 44 10.31 0.61 11.88
N ILE A 45 9.49 1.07 10.93
CA ILE A 45 8.87 0.20 9.91
C ILE A 45 9.94 -0.50 9.07
N LEU A 46 10.98 0.23 8.65
CA LEU A 46 12.08 -0.35 7.87
C LEU A 46 12.88 -1.39 8.66
N ASP A 47 13.18 -1.11 9.95
CA ASP A 47 13.84 -2.07 10.83
C ASP A 47 13.00 -3.34 11.03
N TYR A 48 11.72 -3.19 11.35
CA TYR A 48 10.83 -4.34 11.51
C TYR A 48 10.70 -5.15 10.22
N THR A 49 10.57 -4.46 9.08
CA THR A 49 10.50 -5.12 7.77
C THR A 49 11.75 -5.96 7.52
N ARG A 50 12.94 -5.39 7.76
CA ARG A 50 14.20 -6.09 7.60
C ARG A 50 14.31 -7.31 8.53
N ARG A 51 14.02 -7.12 9.82
CA ARG A 51 14.11 -8.20 10.83
C ARG A 51 13.16 -9.34 10.53
N LEU A 52 11.94 -9.05 10.08
CA LEU A 52 10.94 -10.06 9.71
C LEU A 52 11.38 -10.82 8.45
N GLY A 53 11.78 -10.13 7.39
CA GLY A 53 12.24 -10.78 6.16
C GLY A 53 13.37 -11.76 6.40
N LEU A 54 14.40 -11.33 7.15
CA LEU A 54 15.56 -12.15 7.48
C LEU A 54 15.23 -13.24 8.51
N GLY A 55 14.47 -12.90 9.56
CA GLY A 55 14.16 -13.83 10.65
C GLY A 55 13.24 -14.98 10.24
N ILE A 56 12.34 -14.75 9.30
CA ILE A 56 11.47 -15.78 8.71
C ILE A 56 12.20 -16.57 7.61
N GLY A 57 13.28 -16.00 7.04
CA GLY A 57 14.02 -16.62 5.94
C GLY A 57 13.31 -16.45 4.59
N ILE A 58 12.66 -15.30 4.36
CA ILE A 58 11.92 -15.03 3.12
C ILE A 58 12.89 -14.85 1.95
N ILE A 59 12.59 -15.48 0.82
CA ILE A 59 13.25 -15.28 -0.47
C ILE A 59 12.19 -14.83 -1.47
N GLY A 60 12.27 -13.58 -1.91
CA GLY A 60 11.31 -12.95 -2.83
C GLY A 60 10.42 -11.92 -2.15
N LEU A 61 9.18 -11.77 -2.67
CA LEU A 61 8.20 -10.77 -2.21
C LEU A 61 7.54 -11.15 -0.89
N TYR A 62 7.30 -10.15 -0.06
CA TYR A 62 6.44 -10.26 1.11
C TYR A 62 5.75 -8.92 1.40
N ASN A 63 4.60 -9.01 2.03
CA ASN A 63 3.78 -7.87 2.41
C ASN A 63 3.65 -7.82 3.93
N ILE A 64 3.74 -6.64 4.51
CA ILE A 64 3.55 -6.43 5.94
C ILE A 64 2.51 -5.33 6.15
N GLN A 65 1.58 -5.56 7.06
CA GLN A 65 0.66 -4.55 7.54
C GLN A 65 1.05 -4.08 8.93
N PHE A 66 1.12 -2.76 9.08
CA PHE A 66 1.42 -2.09 10.33
C PHE A 66 0.23 -1.26 10.81
N ILE A 67 0.15 -1.07 12.12
CA ILE A 67 -0.65 -0.01 12.75
C ILE A 67 0.31 0.95 13.42
N VAL A 68 0.06 2.24 13.25
CA VAL A 68 0.75 3.29 13.99
C VAL A 68 -0.28 4.00 14.84
N ASP A 69 -0.06 4.03 16.16
CA ASP A 69 -0.93 4.73 17.08
C ASP A 69 -0.57 6.23 17.20
N LYS A 70 -1.41 6.99 17.90
CA LYS A 70 -1.21 8.43 18.12
C LYS A 70 0.07 8.80 18.88
N ASN A 71 0.75 7.83 19.48
CA ASN A 71 2.01 8.01 20.22
C ASN A 71 3.22 7.54 19.40
N ASP A 72 3.08 7.34 18.09
CA ASP A 72 4.11 6.82 17.19
C ASP A 72 4.57 5.38 17.54
N ASN A 73 3.77 4.60 18.26
CA ASN A 73 4.05 3.17 18.44
C ASN A 73 3.65 2.40 17.18
N VAL A 74 4.56 1.53 16.73
CA VAL A 74 4.37 0.71 15.53
C VAL A 74 4.06 -0.72 15.92
N PHE A 75 2.93 -1.23 15.45
CA PHE A 75 2.49 -2.61 15.68
C PHE A 75 2.39 -3.35 14.36
N ILE A 76 2.68 -4.65 14.38
CA ILE A 76 2.56 -5.54 13.21
C ILE A 76 1.22 -6.27 13.32
N ILE A 77 0.40 -6.19 12.28
CA ILE A 77 -0.85 -6.97 12.17
C ILE A 77 -0.53 -8.34 11.60
N GLU A 78 0.12 -8.35 10.43
CA GLU A 78 0.40 -9.59 9.71
C GLU A 78 1.61 -9.46 8.78
N VAL A 79 2.21 -10.60 8.48
CA VAL A 79 3.25 -10.76 7.46
C VAL A 79 2.79 -11.82 6.47
N ASN A 80 2.74 -11.48 5.20
CA ASN A 80 2.34 -12.36 4.12
C ASN A 80 3.54 -12.65 3.21
N PRO A 81 4.19 -13.82 3.29
CA PRO A 81 5.36 -14.17 2.47
C PRO A 81 4.94 -14.56 1.04
N ARG A 82 4.33 -13.65 0.33
CA ARG A 82 3.81 -13.77 -1.02
C ARG A 82 3.65 -12.41 -1.65
N SER A 83 3.46 -12.37 -2.98
CA SER A 83 3.02 -11.17 -3.69
C SER A 83 1.68 -10.67 -3.17
N SER A 84 1.48 -9.37 -3.19
CA SER A 84 0.23 -8.70 -2.83
C SER A 84 -0.39 -7.97 -4.04
N ARG A 85 -1.65 -7.55 -3.93
CA ARG A 85 -2.30 -6.72 -4.95
C ARG A 85 -1.63 -5.36 -5.13
N THR A 86 -0.95 -4.86 -4.10
CA THR A 86 -0.29 -3.56 -4.15
C THR A 86 1.05 -3.56 -4.89
N VAL A 87 1.60 -4.74 -5.21
CA VAL A 87 2.85 -4.86 -6.00
C VAL A 87 2.76 -4.15 -7.36
N PRO A 88 1.72 -4.33 -8.18
CA PRO A 88 1.58 -3.59 -9.43
C PRO A 88 1.46 -2.08 -9.23
N PHE A 89 0.75 -1.64 -8.19
CA PHE A 89 0.62 -0.23 -7.82
C PHE A 89 1.99 0.36 -7.46
N LEU A 90 2.71 -0.25 -6.52
CA LEU A 90 4.04 0.21 -6.10
C LEU A 90 5.04 0.18 -7.24
N SER A 91 5.00 -0.83 -8.10
CA SER A 91 5.86 -0.88 -9.28
C SER A 91 5.68 0.34 -10.18
N LYS A 92 4.42 0.73 -10.45
CA LYS A 92 4.10 1.93 -11.24
C LYS A 92 4.46 3.22 -10.51
N ALA A 93 4.18 3.30 -9.22
CA ALA A 93 4.42 4.51 -8.43
C ALA A 93 5.90 4.79 -8.22
N THR A 94 6.69 3.76 -7.95
CA THR A 94 8.12 3.89 -7.65
C THR A 94 9.02 3.79 -8.90
N GLY A 95 8.54 3.15 -9.96
CA GLY A 95 9.29 2.88 -11.18
C GLY A 95 10.18 1.64 -11.10
N PHE A 96 10.09 0.84 -10.04
CA PHE A 96 10.78 -0.44 -9.90
C PHE A 96 9.87 -1.59 -10.33
N SER A 97 10.32 -2.47 -11.22
CA SER A 97 9.58 -3.69 -11.56
C SER A 97 9.76 -4.73 -10.46
N LEU A 98 8.89 -4.69 -9.44
CA LEU A 98 9.04 -5.51 -8.24
C LEU A 98 8.95 -7.00 -8.54
N ALA A 99 8.13 -7.38 -9.52
CA ALA A 99 7.99 -8.77 -9.95
C ALA A 99 9.30 -9.28 -10.57
N ASP A 100 9.96 -8.49 -11.42
CA ASP A 100 11.23 -8.88 -12.06
C ASP A 100 12.34 -8.98 -11.03
N ILE A 101 12.45 -7.99 -10.12
CA ILE A 101 13.44 -7.98 -9.05
C ILE A 101 13.29 -9.24 -8.19
N ALA A 102 12.07 -9.55 -7.75
CA ALA A 102 11.79 -10.72 -6.93
C ALA A 102 12.04 -12.04 -7.67
N THR A 103 11.70 -12.10 -8.94
CA THR A 103 11.99 -13.28 -9.79
C THR A 103 13.49 -13.53 -9.87
N LEU A 104 14.29 -12.49 -10.10
CA LEU A 104 15.74 -12.62 -10.14
C LEU A 104 16.31 -13.07 -8.78
N VAL A 105 15.76 -12.57 -7.67
CA VAL A 105 16.12 -13.01 -6.32
C VAL A 105 15.84 -14.49 -6.13
N ILE A 106 14.65 -14.96 -6.52
CA ILE A 106 14.27 -16.38 -6.44
C ILE A 106 15.19 -17.26 -7.31
N LEU A 107 15.66 -16.75 -8.44
CA LEU A 107 16.62 -17.41 -9.32
C LEU A 107 18.09 -17.32 -8.81
N GLY A 108 18.30 -16.73 -7.63
CA GLY A 108 19.61 -16.70 -6.96
C GLY A 108 20.43 -15.45 -7.19
N LYS A 109 19.92 -14.44 -7.92
CA LYS A 109 20.60 -13.15 -8.09
C LYS A 109 20.26 -12.23 -6.91
N SER A 110 21.26 -11.88 -6.10
CA SER A 110 21.07 -11.03 -4.92
C SER A 110 20.59 -9.61 -5.27
N LEU A 111 20.00 -8.91 -4.29
CA LEU A 111 19.60 -7.51 -4.44
C LEU A 111 20.79 -6.61 -4.80
N LYS A 112 21.97 -6.84 -4.20
CA LYS A 112 23.19 -6.09 -4.50
C LYS A 112 23.65 -6.28 -5.94
N GLU A 113 23.63 -7.51 -6.47
CA GLU A 113 23.97 -7.79 -7.87
C GLU A 113 22.99 -7.14 -8.85
N GLN A 114 21.79 -6.79 -8.39
CA GLN A 114 20.78 -6.06 -9.15
C GLN A 114 20.90 -4.53 -8.97
N GLY A 115 21.87 -4.05 -8.15
CA GLY A 115 22.10 -2.62 -7.89
C GLY A 115 21.28 -2.02 -6.76
N PHE A 116 20.68 -2.85 -5.90
CA PHE A 116 19.92 -2.40 -4.73
C PHE A 116 20.77 -2.47 -3.46
N ASP A 117 21.58 -1.43 -3.23
CA ASP A 117 22.47 -1.36 -2.07
C ASP A 117 21.81 -0.76 -0.82
N LYS A 118 20.67 -0.08 -0.98
CA LYS A 118 19.94 0.56 0.10
C LYS A 118 18.62 -0.15 0.34
N ILE A 119 18.27 -0.31 1.62
CA ILE A 119 16.96 -0.86 2.01
C ILE A 119 15.80 0.00 1.48
N TYR A 120 15.98 1.31 1.44
CA TYR A 120 14.95 2.28 1.05
C TYR A 120 15.54 3.35 0.13
N PRO A 121 15.00 3.52 -1.10
CA PRO A 121 15.54 4.47 -2.06
C PRO A 121 15.10 5.92 -1.79
N GLY A 122 14.17 6.13 -0.86
CA GLY A 122 13.51 7.40 -0.59
C GLY A 122 12.19 7.57 -1.36
N ASP A 123 11.39 8.52 -0.89
CA ASP A 123 10.07 8.81 -1.45
C ASP A 123 10.14 9.56 -2.79
N LYS A 124 9.14 9.33 -3.62
CA LYS A 124 8.91 10.16 -4.82
C LYS A 124 8.30 11.50 -4.43
N LYS A 125 8.50 12.51 -5.24
CA LYS A 125 7.92 13.85 -5.02
C LYS A 125 6.43 13.94 -5.37
N ARG A 126 5.95 13.00 -6.20
CA ARG A 126 4.56 12.98 -6.70
C ARG A 126 3.72 12.04 -5.86
N TRP A 127 2.45 12.38 -5.68
CA TRP A 127 1.46 11.56 -5.01
C TRP A 127 0.86 10.52 -5.94
N TYR A 128 0.73 9.31 -5.43
CA TYR A 128 0.04 8.21 -6.07
C TYR A 128 -1.02 7.68 -5.10
N VAL A 129 -2.22 7.48 -5.61
CA VAL A 129 -3.35 6.99 -4.82
C VAL A 129 -3.92 5.75 -5.49
N LYS A 130 -4.05 4.66 -4.75
CA LYS A 130 -4.79 3.47 -5.13
C LYS A 130 -6.20 3.60 -4.57
N ALA A 131 -7.22 3.48 -5.41
CA ALA A 131 -8.62 3.37 -4.99
C ALA A 131 -9.17 1.99 -5.38
N PRO A 132 -9.91 1.31 -4.47
CA PRO A 132 -10.54 0.04 -4.79
C PRO A 132 -11.67 0.24 -5.79
N ALA A 133 -11.87 -0.74 -6.66
CA ALA A 133 -13.04 -0.80 -7.55
C ALA A 133 -13.98 -1.90 -7.07
N PHE A 134 -15.24 -1.55 -6.86
CA PHE A 134 -16.28 -2.46 -6.40
C PHE A 134 -17.29 -2.75 -7.51
N SER A 135 -17.73 -3.99 -7.59
CA SER A 135 -18.75 -4.45 -8.55
C SER A 135 -20.08 -4.74 -7.87
N PHE A 136 -20.47 -3.97 -6.85
CA PHE A 136 -21.71 -4.19 -6.10
C PHE A 136 -22.96 -4.21 -6.98
N SER A 137 -22.98 -3.40 -8.05
CA SER A 137 -24.09 -3.42 -9.02
C SER A 137 -24.23 -4.74 -9.78
N LYS A 138 -23.18 -5.54 -9.86
CA LYS A 138 -23.16 -6.86 -10.53
C LYS A 138 -23.33 -8.02 -9.55
N LEU A 139 -23.01 -7.81 -8.26
CA LEU A 139 -23.05 -8.81 -7.21
C LEU A 139 -24.28 -8.55 -6.32
N ARG A 140 -25.43 -9.11 -6.72
CA ARG A 140 -26.68 -8.95 -5.97
C ARG A 140 -26.59 -9.57 -4.57
N GLY A 141 -27.05 -8.83 -3.56
CA GLY A 141 -27.09 -9.29 -2.17
C GLY A 141 -25.78 -9.14 -1.39
N LEU A 142 -24.73 -8.54 -1.97
CA LEU A 142 -23.53 -8.21 -1.23
C LEU A 142 -23.74 -6.92 -0.43
N ASP A 143 -23.43 -6.96 0.87
CA ASP A 143 -23.42 -5.77 1.70
C ASP A 143 -22.24 -4.86 1.32
N ALA A 144 -22.52 -3.58 1.08
CA ALA A 144 -21.52 -2.57 0.73
C ALA A 144 -20.69 -2.11 1.95
N TYR A 145 -21.01 -2.57 3.17
CA TYR A 145 -20.25 -2.21 4.37
C TYR A 145 -18.83 -2.79 4.33
N LEU A 146 -17.83 -1.94 4.51
CA LEU A 146 -16.42 -2.36 4.52
C LEU A 146 -16.09 -3.08 5.84
N SER A 147 -15.39 -4.20 5.73
CA SER A 147 -15.10 -5.13 6.83
C SER A 147 -13.70 -5.75 6.66
N PRO A 148 -13.26 -6.63 7.55
CA PRO A 148 -12.04 -7.41 7.35
C PRO A 148 -12.07 -8.33 6.12
N GLU A 149 -13.25 -8.64 5.60
CA GLU A 149 -13.44 -9.43 4.39
C GLU A 149 -13.31 -8.55 3.15
N MET A 150 -12.49 -8.99 2.17
CA MET A 150 -12.27 -8.25 0.93
C MET A 150 -13.46 -8.36 -0.03
N LYS A 151 -13.97 -7.21 -0.47
CA LYS A 151 -15.12 -7.10 -1.39
C LYS A 151 -14.78 -6.44 -2.72
N SER A 152 -13.62 -5.80 -2.83
CA SER A 152 -13.17 -5.17 -4.08
C SER A 152 -12.83 -6.20 -5.15
N THR A 153 -13.16 -5.88 -6.40
CA THR A 153 -12.89 -6.73 -7.57
C THR A 153 -11.75 -6.21 -8.44
N GLY A 154 -11.28 -5.02 -8.17
CA GLY A 154 -10.20 -4.37 -8.88
C GLY A 154 -9.66 -3.16 -8.15
N GLU A 155 -8.75 -2.45 -8.79
CA GLU A 155 -8.16 -1.23 -8.26
C GLU A 155 -7.84 -0.25 -9.38
N ALA A 156 -7.83 1.05 -9.06
CA ALA A 156 -7.47 2.12 -9.95
C ALA A 156 -6.36 2.98 -9.34
N ILE A 157 -5.58 3.63 -10.19
CA ILE A 157 -4.48 4.50 -9.77
C ILE A 157 -4.76 5.92 -10.24
N GLY A 158 -4.70 6.87 -9.31
CA GLY A 158 -4.60 8.30 -9.59
C GLY A 158 -3.24 8.83 -9.18
N TYR A 159 -2.69 9.77 -9.95
CA TYR A 159 -1.44 10.43 -9.56
C TYR A 159 -1.43 11.90 -9.96
N ASP A 160 -0.81 12.73 -9.12
CA ASP A 160 -0.67 14.17 -9.34
C ASP A 160 0.40 14.74 -8.40
N ASP A 161 0.78 16.00 -8.62
CA ASP A 161 1.67 16.74 -7.71
C ASP A 161 0.92 17.22 -6.46
N LYS A 162 -0.42 17.20 -6.46
CA LYS A 162 -1.27 17.48 -5.30
C LYS A 162 -2.06 16.24 -4.90
N LEU A 163 -2.00 15.88 -3.60
CA LEU A 163 -2.68 14.71 -3.05
C LEU A 163 -4.19 14.71 -3.37
N THR A 164 -4.87 15.84 -3.18
CA THR A 164 -6.31 15.96 -3.46
C THR A 164 -6.67 15.69 -4.92
N ARG A 165 -5.81 16.08 -5.87
CA ARG A 165 -6.00 15.77 -7.29
C ARG A 165 -5.71 14.31 -7.61
N ALA A 166 -4.68 13.73 -6.99
CA ALA A 166 -4.38 12.31 -7.14
C ALA A 166 -5.56 11.46 -6.63
N LEU A 167 -6.12 11.81 -5.46
CA LEU A 167 -7.29 11.17 -4.89
C LEU A 167 -8.51 11.28 -5.83
N TYR A 168 -8.83 12.48 -6.30
CA TYR A 168 -9.94 12.68 -7.26
C TYR A 168 -9.79 11.81 -8.50
N LYS A 169 -8.58 11.76 -9.08
CA LYS A 169 -8.30 10.92 -10.25
C LYS A 169 -8.48 9.43 -9.97
N ALA A 170 -8.02 8.97 -8.80
CA ALA A 170 -8.16 7.58 -8.38
C ALA A 170 -9.64 7.19 -8.20
N LEU A 171 -10.42 8.02 -7.50
CA LEU A 171 -11.86 7.80 -7.30
C LEU A 171 -12.60 7.77 -8.63
N LYS A 172 -12.34 8.74 -9.51
CA LYS A 172 -12.96 8.76 -10.84
C LYS A 172 -12.59 7.52 -11.66
N ALA A 173 -11.35 7.09 -11.61
CA ALA A 173 -10.87 5.90 -12.35
C ALA A 173 -11.44 4.59 -11.77
N SER A 174 -11.77 4.55 -10.47
CA SER A 174 -12.41 3.40 -9.84
C SER A 174 -13.92 3.30 -10.10
N GLY A 175 -14.50 4.26 -10.83
CA GLY A 175 -15.91 4.30 -11.18
C GLY A 175 -16.78 5.12 -10.21
N MET A 176 -16.18 5.79 -9.23
CA MET A 176 -16.90 6.71 -8.35
C MET A 176 -17.12 8.06 -9.05
N ASN A 177 -18.39 8.43 -9.20
CA ASN A 177 -18.74 9.74 -9.72
C ASN A 177 -18.67 10.79 -8.61
N VAL A 178 -17.61 11.58 -8.63
CA VAL A 178 -17.51 12.77 -7.76
C VAL A 178 -18.06 13.96 -8.53
N MET A 179 -19.28 14.36 -8.19
CA MET A 179 -19.93 15.53 -8.80
C MET A 179 -19.44 16.82 -8.14
N ASN A 180 -19.31 17.87 -8.93
CA ASN A 180 -18.92 19.22 -8.47
C ASN A 180 -20.13 20.16 -8.32
N TYR A 181 -21.33 19.63 -8.36
CA TYR A 181 -22.61 20.36 -8.23
C TYR A 181 -23.63 19.52 -7.46
N GLY A 182 -24.65 20.17 -6.93
CA GLY A 182 -25.72 19.53 -6.18
C GLY A 182 -25.63 19.79 -4.67
N THR A 183 -26.50 19.12 -3.92
CA THR A 183 -26.54 19.20 -2.45
C THR A 183 -25.98 17.92 -1.88
N VAL A 184 -25.10 18.04 -0.89
CA VAL A 184 -24.52 16.89 -0.17
C VAL A 184 -25.18 16.78 1.20
N LEU A 185 -25.78 15.63 1.49
CA LEU A 185 -26.16 15.24 2.85
C LEU A 185 -25.05 14.36 3.42
N ALA A 186 -24.41 14.84 4.49
CA ALA A 186 -23.39 14.07 5.20
C ALA A 186 -23.87 13.70 6.60
N THR A 187 -23.83 12.42 6.94
CA THR A 187 -23.99 11.92 8.29
C THR A 187 -22.68 11.32 8.75
N ILE A 188 -22.08 11.88 9.79
CA ILE A 188 -20.77 11.49 10.30
C ILE A 188 -20.99 11.00 11.73
N ALA A 189 -20.70 9.74 11.99
CA ALA A 189 -20.88 9.11 13.29
C ALA A 189 -19.83 9.56 14.31
N ASP A 190 -18.61 9.80 13.85
CA ASP A 190 -17.48 10.25 14.67
C ASP A 190 -16.96 11.57 14.11
N LYS A 191 -16.76 12.55 14.99
CA LYS A 191 -16.43 13.92 14.61
C LYS A 191 -15.06 14.36 15.10
N ASP A 192 -14.30 13.45 15.73
CA ASP A 192 -12.96 13.71 16.28
C ASP A 192 -11.85 13.41 15.30
#